data_c06ca2678ec5a9f91a443332e7015179
#
_entry.id   c06ca2678ec5a9f91a443332e7015179
#
_cell.length_a   1.000
_cell.length_b   1.000
_cell.length_c   1.000
_cell.angle_alpha   90.00
_cell.angle_beta   90.00
_cell.angle_gamma   90.00
#
_symmetry.space_group_name_H-M   'P 1'
#
loop_
_entity.id
_entity.type
_entity.pdbx_description
1 polymer ?
#
loop_
_entity_poly.entity_id
_entity_poly.type
_entity_poly.pdbx_seq_one_letter_code
_entity_poly.pdbx_strand_id
1 'polypeptide(L)'
;YTACECKPGYNQTCTELGPVTPNDYCLMNGIRYYNNCKSCENKCKLDSCPAGVSCTLEDCSGKYCDVGCATGYVNWCTKPETDCAKLGYTKSVSQCSDGYVRCPYNSAAVFCEDIGAAVGDILYGDGTVASSLVAGKTPIGIVFDTDNKLAVALTDINSSGSAGSSTMYWSTSYYDIPALGNCTSSTDLMTCGVDGRANTTAILNCGSSCGSTPAATATNSYEPSGCSKDFCKKTKWFLPSMRDLITLYNAKSYVNASLSLTASSGAKTLTESYYWSSTEFSSNYAWYLWMDDVSRYYGTKDYSEYVRPVVKY
;
A
#
# COMPACT_ATOMS: atom_id res chain seq x y z
N TYR A 1 -13.94 11.88 30.37
CA TYR A 1 -13.77 11.00 29.19
C TYR A 1 -14.21 11.65 27.91
N THR A 2 -14.77 12.79 27.96
CA THR A 2 -14.88 13.64 26.77
C THR A 2 -13.51 13.99 26.19
N ALA A 3 -12.46 13.81 26.96
CA ALA A 3 -11.08 14.03 26.52
C ALA A 3 -10.40 12.77 25.90
N CYS A 4 -11.07 11.62 25.90
CA CYS A 4 -10.52 10.41 25.32
C CYS A 4 -11.09 10.18 23.91
N GLU A 5 -10.24 10.27 22.92
CA GLU A 5 -10.57 9.88 21.56
C GLU A 5 -10.38 8.38 21.43
N CYS A 6 -11.49 7.67 21.32
CA CYS A 6 -11.44 6.23 21.14
C CYS A 6 -11.19 5.86 19.69
N LYS A 7 -10.52 4.73 19.50
CA LYS A 7 -10.37 4.08 18.22
C LYS A 7 -11.73 3.94 17.51
N PRO A 8 -11.78 4.00 16.18
CA PRO A 8 -13.00 3.75 15.42
C PRO A 8 -13.66 2.43 15.83
N GLY A 9 -14.96 2.44 16.05
CA GLY A 9 -15.74 1.32 16.57
C GLY A 9 -16.11 1.45 18.05
N TYR A 10 -15.52 2.42 18.77
CA TYR A 10 -15.92 2.80 20.11
C TYR A 10 -16.64 4.14 20.12
N ASN A 11 -17.70 4.24 20.88
CA ASN A 11 -18.40 5.51 21.02
C ASN A 11 -17.98 6.25 22.29
N GLN A 12 -18.21 7.55 22.31
CA GLN A 12 -17.87 8.41 23.44
C GLN A 12 -18.72 8.15 24.68
N THR A 13 -19.85 7.48 24.54
CA THR A 13 -20.72 7.11 25.66
C THR A 13 -20.24 5.82 26.34
N CYS A 14 -19.17 5.26 25.83
CA CYS A 14 -18.55 4.08 26.39
C CYS A 14 -19.46 2.86 26.46
N THR A 15 -20.29 2.69 25.46
CA THR A 15 -21.05 1.47 25.27
C THR A 15 -20.10 0.33 24.88
N GLU A 16 -20.34 -0.83 25.40
CA GLU A 16 -19.58 -2.02 25.02
C GLU A 16 -19.77 -2.33 23.53
N LEU A 17 -18.67 -2.43 22.80
CA LEU A 17 -18.66 -2.68 21.36
C LEU A 17 -18.11 -4.08 21.01
N GLY A 18 -18.00 -4.96 21.98
CA GLY A 18 -17.51 -6.31 21.82
C GLY A 18 -16.17 -6.57 22.52
N PRO A 19 -15.55 -7.72 22.28
CA PRO A 19 -14.29 -8.08 22.92
C PRO A 19 -13.19 -7.08 22.52
N VAL A 20 -12.46 -6.59 23.51
CA VAL A 20 -11.36 -5.65 23.31
C VAL A 20 -10.10 -6.43 22.94
N THR A 21 -9.45 -6.02 21.89
CA THR A 21 -8.19 -6.61 21.44
C THR A 21 -6.98 -5.91 22.09
N PRO A 22 -5.82 -6.55 22.15
CA PRO A 22 -4.60 -5.92 22.70
C PRO A 22 -4.19 -4.63 21.99
N ASN A 23 -4.64 -4.44 20.75
CA ASN A 23 -4.35 -3.25 19.94
C ASN A 23 -5.37 -2.12 20.12
N ASP A 24 -6.42 -2.35 20.90
CA ASP A 24 -7.40 -1.31 21.18
C ASP A 24 -6.84 -0.28 22.15
N TYR A 25 -6.99 0.96 21.78
CA TYR A 25 -6.51 2.09 22.59
C TYR A 25 -7.37 3.34 22.40
N CYS A 26 -7.30 4.23 23.35
CA CYS A 26 -7.78 5.59 23.20
C CYS A 26 -6.59 6.54 23.06
N LEU A 27 -6.77 7.61 22.31
CA LEU A 27 -5.83 8.72 22.24
C LEU A 27 -6.31 9.85 23.16
N MET A 28 -5.42 10.38 23.99
CA MET A 28 -5.65 11.57 24.79
C MET A 28 -4.38 12.42 24.74
N ASN A 29 -4.50 13.62 24.22
CA ASN A 29 -3.34 14.52 24.02
C ASN A 29 -2.18 13.88 23.24
N GLY A 30 -2.49 13.05 22.23
CA GLY A 30 -1.51 12.33 21.43
C GLY A 30 -0.87 11.11 22.10
N ILE A 31 -1.29 10.77 23.33
CA ILE A 31 -0.78 9.63 24.09
C ILE A 31 -1.73 8.45 23.91
N ARG A 32 -1.19 7.27 23.59
CA ARG A 32 -1.97 6.03 23.52
C ARG A 32 -2.18 5.46 24.91
N TYR A 33 -3.46 5.27 25.26
CA TYR A 33 -3.89 4.54 26.45
C TYR A 33 -4.45 3.22 26.00
N TYR A 34 -3.79 2.13 26.33
CA TYR A 34 -4.29 0.79 26.02
C TYR A 34 -5.50 0.48 26.88
N ASN A 35 -6.48 -0.08 26.24
CA ASN A 35 -7.82 -0.17 26.76
C ASN A 35 -8.37 -1.58 26.50
N ASN A 36 -8.63 -2.32 27.56
CA ASN A 36 -9.32 -3.62 27.48
C ASN A 36 -10.67 -3.57 28.19
N CYS A 37 -11.39 -2.46 28.01
CA CYS A 37 -12.69 -2.18 28.59
C CYS A 37 -13.78 -3.06 27.99
N LYS A 38 -14.59 -3.68 28.83
CA LYS A 38 -15.83 -4.33 28.42
C LYS A 38 -17.02 -3.39 28.42
N SER A 39 -17.00 -2.39 29.29
CA SER A 39 -18.06 -1.41 29.42
C SER A 39 -17.48 -0.04 29.72
N CYS A 40 -17.60 0.85 28.77
CA CYS A 40 -17.15 2.24 28.96
C CYS A 40 -18.05 3.00 29.91
N GLU A 41 -19.31 2.69 30.02
CA GLU A 41 -20.20 3.36 30.95
C GLU A 41 -19.69 3.26 32.39
N ASN A 42 -19.33 2.06 32.81
CA ASN A 42 -18.79 1.86 34.15
C ASN A 42 -17.40 2.43 34.33
N LYS A 43 -16.59 2.36 33.29
CA LYS A 43 -15.28 2.95 33.28
C LYS A 43 -15.31 4.47 33.45
N CYS A 44 -16.31 5.06 32.87
CA CYS A 44 -16.49 6.50 32.93
C CYS A 44 -17.19 6.98 34.22
N LYS A 45 -17.82 6.11 34.95
CA LYS A 45 -18.31 6.40 36.30
C LYS A 45 -17.14 6.25 37.27
N LEU A 46 -16.58 7.35 37.65
CA LEU A 46 -15.39 7.40 38.47
C LEU A 46 -15.63 6.82 39.87
N ASP A 47 -16.85 6.89 40.35
CA ASP A 47 -17.33 6.28 41.57
C ASP A 47 -17.56 4.75 41.45
N SER A 48 -17.53 4.21 40.23
CA SER A 48 -17.59 2.78 39.98
C SER A 48 -16.22 2.11 39.86
N CYS A 49 -15.18 2.85 40.12
CA CYS A 49 -13.85 2.29 40.36
C CYS A 49 -13.88 1.32 41.55
N PRO A 50 -12.76 0.67 41.92
CA PRO A 50 -12.75 -0.28 43.01
C PRO A 50 -13.53 0.20 44.21
N ALA A 51 -14.29 -0.69 44.81
CA ALA A 51 -15.25 -0.35 45.88
C ALA A 51 -14.64 0.55 46.95
N GLY A 52 -15.30 1.67 47.25
CA GLY A 52 -14.84 2.63 48.23
C GLY A 52 -13.88 3.70 47.73
N VAL A 53 -13.56 3.70 46.44
CA VAL A 53 -12.70 4.71 45.83
C VAL A 53 -13.53 5.56 44.89
N SER A 54 -13.58 6.85 45.13
CA SER A 54 -14.10 7.84 44.19
C SER A 54 -12.93 8.30 43.30
N CYS A 55 -13.05 8.01 42.00
CA CYS A 55 -11.99 8.35 41.05
C CYS A 55 -12.45 9.46 40.11
N THR A 56 -11.58 10.42 39.90
CA THR A 56 -11.67 11.41 38.85
C THR A 56 -10.59 11.14 37.79
N LEU A 57 -10.63 11.81 36.65
CA LEU A 57 -9.53 11.70 35.69
C LEU A 57 -8.21 12.20 36.30
N GLU A 58 -8.27 13.14 37.19
CA GLU A 58 -7.13 13.64 37.94
C GLU A 58 -6.60 12.58 38.94
N ASP A 59 -7.50 11.75 39.48
CA ASP A 59 -7.10 10.66 40.39
C ASP A 59 -6.42 9.53 39.65
N CYS A 60 -6.59 9.47 38.33
CA CYS A 60 -5.97 8.45 37.50
C CYS A 60 -4.44 8.47 37.55
N SER A 61 -3.83 9.58 37.83
CA SER A 61 -2.37 9.68 37.94
C SER A 61 -1.79 8.98 39.16
N GLY A 62 -2.61 8.62 40.14
CA GLY A 62 -2.17 8.02 41.37
C GLY A 62 -3.01 6.86 41.86
N LYS A 63 -4.10 7.15 42.54
CA LYS A 63 -4.89 6.16 43.28
C LYS A 63 -5.51 5.09 42.40
N TYR A 64 -6.12 5.50 41.29
CA TYR A 64 -6.87 4.58 40.46
C TYR A 64 -5.96 3.61 39.72
N CYS A 65 -4.85 4.12 39.20
CA CYS A 65 -3.88 3.28 38.52
C CYS A 65 -3.21 2.27 39.43
N ASP A 66 -3.06 2.61 40.71
CA ASP A 66 -2.36 1.77 41.68
C ASP A 66 -3.28 0.65 42.23
N VAL A 67 -4.59 0.91 42.32
CA VAL A 67 -5.54 -0.07 42.86
C VAL A 67 -6.23 -0.91 41.78
N GLY A 68 -6.16 -0.49 40.55
CA GLY A 68 -6.78 -1.18 39.42
C GLY A 68 -8.29 -1.04 39.35
N CYS A 69 -8.89 -1.73 38.41
CA CYS A 69 -10.31 -1.75 38.19
C CYS A 69 -10.95 -3.07 38.64
N ALA A 70 -12.26 -3.06 38.90
CA ALA A 70 -13.04 -4.29 39.05
C ALA A 70 -12.93 -5.17 37.79
N THR A 71 -13.11 -6.48 37.97
CA THR A 71 -13.05 -7.42 36.84
C THR A 71 -13.99 -7.02 35.71
N GLY A 72 -13.45 -6.89 34.51
CA GLY A 72 -14.20 -6.52 33.32
C GLY A 72 -14.26 -5.04 33.00
N TYR A 73 -13.60 -4.19 33.81
CA TYR A 73 -13.49 -2.76 33.55
C TYR A 73 -12.07 -2.37 33.14
N VAL A 74 -12.01 -1.35 32.34
CA VAL A 74 -10.73 -0.74 31.94
C VAL A 74 -10.17 0.07 33.06
N ASN A 75 -8.90 -0.03 33.24
CA ASN A 75 -8.14 0.91 34.00
C ASN A 75 -7.80 2.14 33.15
N TRP A 76 -8.60 3.17 33.25
CA TRP A 76 -8.36 4.45 32.55
C TRP A 76 -7.09 5.15 33.06
N CYS A 77 -6.69 4.78 34.25
CA CYS A 77 -5.52 5.32 34.88
C CYS A 77 -4.28 4.47 34.61
N THR A 78 -4.39 3.52 33.71
CA THR A 78 -3.21 2.82 33.19
C THR A 78 -2.23 3.87 32.72
N LYS A 79 -1.04 3.87 33.28
CA LYS A 79 0.02 4.78 32.83
C LYS A 79 0.23 4.56 31.36
N PRO A 80 0.35 5.63 30.57
CA PRO A 80 0.64 5.48 29.16
C PRO A 80 1.94 4.69 29.01
N GLU A 81 1.99 3.78 28.05
CA GLU A 81 3.24 3.13 27.70
C GLU A 81 4.20 4.19 27.18
N THR A 82 5.34 4.33 27.81
CA THR A 82 6.38 5.28 27.43
C THR A 82 7.66 4.60 26.95
N ASP A 83 7.69 3.27 27.00
CA ASP A 83 8.77 2.49 26.42
C ASP A 83 8.58 2.45 24.90
N CYS A 84 9.42 3.19 24.21
CA CYS A 84 9.34 3.34 22.77
C CYS A 84 9.45 2.00 22.03
N ALA A 85 10.22 1.04 22.52
CA ALA A 85 10.33 -0.28 21.90
C ALA A 85 9.01 -1.07 22.02
N LYS A 86 8.32 -0.97 23.16
CA LYS A 86 7.00 -1.59 23.34
C LYS A 86 5.90 -0.92 22.54
N LEU A 87 6.06 0.37 22.22
CA LEU A 87 5.18 1.12 21.35
C LEU A 87 5.46 0.87 19.85
N GLY A 88 6.40 0.00 19.52
CA GLY A 88 6.73 -0.34 18.13
C GLY A 88 7.87 0.48 17.52
N TYR A 89 8.44 1.42 18.24
CA TYR A 89 9.61 2.17 17.77
C TYR A 89 10.86 1.32 17.93
N THR A 90 11.35 0.77 16.82
CA THR A 90 12.37 -0.29 16.84
C THR A 90 13.78 0.18 16.49
N LYS A 91 13.93 1.42 15.98
CA LYS A 91 15.23 1.97 15.60
C LYS A 91 15.61 3.17 16.44
N SER A 92 16.87 3.24 16.81
CA SER A 92 17.46 4.39 17.48
C SER A 92 18.41 5.10 16.50
N VAL A 93 18.07 6.32 16.14
CA VAL A 93 18.85 7.17 15.24
C VAL A 93 18.83 8.62 15.73
N SER A 94 19.81 9.42 15.32
CA SER A 94 19.88 10.83 15.71
C SER A 94 18.78 11.69 15.05
N GLN A 95 18.33 11.29 13.87
CA GLN A 95 17.25 11.92 13.11
C GLN A 95 16.39 10.86 12.45
N CYS A 96 15.08 11.07 12.41
CA CYS A 96 14.19 10.23 11.63
C CYS A 96 14.32 10.58 10.14
N SER A 97 14.56 9.55 9.33
CA SER A 97 14.47 9.66 7.86
C SER A 97 13.03 9.51 7.40
N ASP A 98 12.79 9.71 6.10
CA ASP A 98 11.47 9.47 5.51
C ASP A 98 11.00 8.03 5.78
N GLY A 99 9.73 7.88 6.09
CA GLY A 99 9.15 6.61 6.50
C GLY A 99 9.31 6.25 7.97
N TYR A 100 9.88 7.16 8.77
CA TYR A 100 10.06 6.95 10.21
C TYR A 100 9.49 8.12 11.01
N VAL A 101 8.96 7.81 12.17
CA VAL A 101 8.46 8.80 13.13
C VAL A 101 9.22 8.70 14.45
N ARG A 102 9.39 9.83 15.10
CA ARG A 102 10.09 9.92 16.37
C ARG A 102 9.19 9.51 17.53
N CYS A 103 9.68 8.63 18.40
CA CYS A 103 9.00 8.35 19.64
C CYS A 103 8.94 9.60 20.54
N PRO A 104 7.75 9.98 21.02
CA PRO A 104 7.59 11.23 21.77
C PRO A 104 8.16 11.19 23.19
N TYR A 105 8.47 10.01 23.71
CA TYR A 105 8.83 9.83 25.14
C TYR A 105 10.32 9.76 25.41
N ASN A 106 11.15 9.78 24.39
CA ASN A 106 12.60 9.71 24.59
C ASN A 106 13.29 10.93 24.00
N SER A 107 13.71 11.84 24.87
CA SER A 107 14.41 13.06 24.48
C SER A 107 15.90 12.85 24.23
N ALA A 108 16.50 11.82 24.80
CA ALA A 108 17.93 11.54 24.69
C ALA A 108 18.28 10.65 23.50
N ALA A 109 17.39 9.77 23.12
CA ALA A 109 17.53 8.92 21.94
C ALA A 109 16.31 9.07 21.06
N VAL A 110 16.51 9.10 19.74
CA VAL A 110 15.44 9.13 18.77
C VAL A 110 15.16 7.70 18.36
N PHE A 111 14.02 7.17 18.76
CA PHE A 111 13.50 5.92 18.23
C PHE A 111 12.56 6.26 17.09
N CYS A 112 12.75 5.65 15.93
CA CYS A 112 11.90 5.87 14.78
C CYS A 112 11.12 4.58 14.49
N GLU A 113 9.82 4.71 14.33
CA GLU A 113 8.96 3.66 13.83
C GLU A 113 9.06 3.66 12.31
N ASP A 114 9.21 2.49 11.71
CA ASP A 114 9.03 2.32 10.28
C ASP A 114 7.52 2.30 10.02
N ILE A 115 7.02 3.40 9.47
CA ILE A 115 5.58 3.50 9.15
C ILE A 115 5.20 2.70 7.91
N GLY A 116 6.19 2.09 7.24
CA GLY A 116 5.99 1.35 6.00
C GLY A 116 5.61 2.26 4.83
N ALA A 117 5.42 1.65 3.68
CA ALA A 117 4.89 2.33 2.51
C ALA A 117 3.36 2.44 2.62
N ALA A 118 2.80 3.54 2.13
CA ALA A 118 1.37 3.73 1.96
C ALA A 118 1.01 3.80 0.47
N VAL A 119 -0.24 3.48 0.14
CA VAL A 119 -0.76 3.67 -1.21
C VAL A 119 -0.72 5.16 -1.56
N GLY A 120 -0.11 5.49 -2.69
CA GLY A 120 0.14 6.86 -3.13
C GLY A 120 1.54 7.37 -2.78
N ASP A 121 2.34 6.66 -1.99
CA ASP A 121 3.72 7.09 -1.73
C ASP A 121 4.56 7.08 -3.00
N ILE A 122 5.46 8.03 -3.08
CA ILE A 122 6.42 8.19 -4.17
C ILE A 122 7.59 7.23 -3.93
N LEU A 123 7.82 6.32 -4.86
CA LEU A 123 8.99 5.45 -4.87
C LEU A 123 10.16 6.15 -5.55
N TYR A 124 11.31 6.15 -4.89
CA TYR A 124 12.55 6.75 -5.39
C TYR A 124 13.52 5.70 -5.92
N GLY A 125 14.43 6.15 -6.80
CA GLY A 125 15.42 5.27 -7.41
C GLY A 125 16.43 4.63 -6.46
N ASP A 126 16.50 5.08 -5.22
CA ASP A 126 17.30 4.48 -4.15
C ASP A 126 16.54 3.44 -3.31
N GLY A 127 15.28 3.19 -3.63
CA GLY A 127 14.40 2.21 -2.97
C GLY A 127 13.63 2.76 -1.76
N THR A 128 13.78 4.03 -1.46
CA THR A 128 12.99 4.67 -0.40
C THR A 128 11.62 5.11 -0.93
N VAL A 129 10.67 5.29 -0.02
CA VAL A 129 9.34 5.81 -0.30
C VAL A 129 9.03 7.00 0.59
N ALA A 130 8.21 7.94 0.10
CA ALA A 130 7.72 9.05 0.91
C ALA A 130 6.39 9.59 0.35
N SER A 131 5.55 10.16 1.22
CA SER A 131 4.26 10.75 0.84
C SER A 131 4.39 12.11 0.13
N SER A 132 5.57 12.69 0.08
CA SER A 132 5.86 13.99 -0.53
C SER A 132 7.21 13.97 -1.26
N LEU A 133 7.43 14.98 -2.10
CA LEU A 133 8.71 15.13 -2.80
C LEU A 133 9.87 15.36 -1.84
N VAL A 134 10.94 14.58 -2.01
CA VAL A 134 12.17 14.67 -1.23
C VAL A 134 13.28 15.29 -2.07
N ALA A 135 13.84 16.38 -1.57
CA ALA A 135 14.90 17.07 -2.25
C ALA A 135 16.13 16.17 -2.48
N GLY A 136 16.66 16.18 -3.70
CA GLY A 136 17.82 15.37 -4.07
C GLY A 136 17.52 13.91 -4.41
N LYS A 137 16.27 13.45 -4.30
CA LYS A 137 15.85 12.11 -4.74
C LYS A 137 15.07 12.18 -6.04
N THR A 138 15.25 11.17 -6.88
CA THR A 138 14.57 11.08 -8.17
C THR A 138 13.39 10.11 -8.06
N PRO A 139 12.13 10.58 -8.23
CA PRO A 139 10.96 9.72 -8.29
C PRO A 139 11.05 8.76 -9.48
N ILE A 140 10.63 7.51 -9.29
CA ILE A 140 10.62 6.49 -10.35
C ILE A 140 9.28 5.77 -10.47
N GLY A 141 8.43 5.85 -9.46
CA GLY A 141 7.12 5.21 -9.44
C GLY A 141 6.25 5.67 -8.29
N ILE A 142 5.02 5.19 -8.26
CA ILE A 142 4.06 5.45 -7.19
C ILE A 142 3.57 4.11 -6.65
N VAL A 143 3.58 3.95 -5.34
CA VAL A 143 3.09 2.75 -4.63
C VAL A 143 1.58 2.63 -4.80
N PHE A 144 1.10 1.46 -5.21
CA PHE A 144 -0.34 1.18 -5.32
C PHE A 144 -0.78 -0.09 -4.60
N ASP A 145 0.15 -0.96 -4.24
CA ASP A 145 -0.10 -2.21 -3.51
C ASP A 145 1.00 -2.42 -2.47
N THR A 146 0.67 -2.20 -1.21
CA THR A 146 1.63 -2.32 -0.10
C THR A 146 1.85 -3.76 0.32
N ASP A 147 0.85 -4.61 0.16
CA ASP A 147 0.91 -6.02 0.56
C ASP A 147 1.87 -6.81 -0.35
N ASN A 148 1.83 -6.53 -1.64
CA ASN A 148 2.69 -7.16 -2.63
C ASN A 148 3.95 -6.33 -2.94
N LYS A 149 4.08 -5.14 -2.34
CA LYS A 149 5.17 -4.17 -2.58
C LYS A 149 5.27 -3.76 -4.04
N LEU A 150 4.18 -3.31 -4.63
CA LEU A 150 4.13 -2.92 -6.04
C LEU A 150 4.02 -1.41 -6.19
N ALA A 151 4.80 -0.90 -7.13
CA ALA A 151 4.72 0.47 -7.58
C ALA A 151 4.55 0.53 -9.10
N VAL A 152 3.77 1.50 -9.57
CA VAL A 152 3.53 1.76 -10.99
C VAL A 152 4.50 2.83 -11.49
N ALA A 153 4.96 2.71 -12.73
CA ALA A 153 5.85 3.68 -13.36
C ALA A 153 5.21 5.08 -13.46
N LEU A 154 6.02 6.12 -13.52
CA LEU A 154 5.56 7.51 -13.60
C LEU A 154 4.82 7.82 -14.92
N THR A 155 5.06 7.06 -15.99
CA THR A 155 4.45 7.27 -17.31
C THR A 155 4.08 5.95 -17.97
N ASP A 156 3.19 6.00 -18.94
CA ASP A 156 3.09 4.96 -19.95
C ASP A 156 4.40 4.87 -20.74
N ILE A 157 4.60 3.77 -21.43
CA ILE A 157 5.80 3.55 -22.24
C ILE A 157 5.43 3.31 -23.71
N ASN A 158 6.37 3.62 -24.58
CA ASN A 158 6.31 3.25 -25.99
C ASN A 158 6.92 1.86 -26.24
N SER A 159 6.84 1.37 -27.46
CA SER A 159 7.35 0.04 -27.85
C SER A 159 8.86 -0.15 -27.68
N SER A 160 9.63 0.93 -27.53
CA SER A 160 11.07 0.85 -27.21
C SER A 160 11.35 0.70 -25.71
N GLY A 161 10.32 0.73 -24.85
CA GLY A 161 10.47 0.73 -23.40
C GLY A 161 10.89 2.08 -22.84
N SER A 162 10.70 3.17 -23.57
CA SER A 162 10.96 4.52 -23.10
C SER A 162 9.65 5.20 -22.69
N ALA A 163 9.75 6.20 -21.80
CA ALA A 163 8.60 7.02 -21.43
C ALA A 163 7.89 7.58 -22.67
N GLY A 164 6.57 7.42 -22.74
CA GLY A 164 5.78 7.91 -23.87
C GLY A 164 4.44 7.19 -23.97
N SER A 165 3.39 7.93 -24.31
CA SER A 165 2.03 7.41 -24.42
C SER A 165 1.77 6.92 -25.85
N SER A 166 2.18 5.69 -26.15
CA SER A 166 1.78 5.01 -27.38
C SER A 166 1.24 3.62 -27.07
N THR A 167 0.28 3.21 -27.87
CA THR A 167 -0.30 1.86 -27.80
C THR A 167 0.59 0.85 -28.50
N MET A 168 0.48 -0.42 -28.13
CA MET A 168 1.26 -1.50 -28.73
C MET A 168 0.52 -2.83 -28.63
N TYR A 169 0.92 -3.77 -29.47
CA TYR A 169 0.39 -5.13 -29.45
C TYR A 169 0.86 -5.90 -28.20
N TRP A 170 0.00 -6.79 -27.73
CA TRP A 170 0.39 -7.79 -26.74
C TRP A 170 1.35 -8.82 -27.39
N SER A 171 0.95 -9.34 -28.55
CA SER A 171 1.74 -10.27 -29.37
C SER A 171 1.35 -10.11 -30.85
N THR A 172 2.28 -10.41 -31.75
CA THR A 172 2.01 -10.44 -33.20
C THR A 172 1.61 -11.84 -33.71
N SER A 173 1.47 -12.80 -32.81
CA SER A 173 1.09 -14.18 -33.14
C SER A 173 0.04 -14.69 -32.14
N TYR A 174 -0.85 -15.49 -32.63
CA TYR A 174 -1.89 -16.17 -31.85
C TYR A 174 -1.35 -17.53 -31.37
N TYR A 175 -0.76 -17.55 -30.21
CA TYR A 175 -0.16 -18.72 -29.61
C TYR A 175 -0.56 -18.83 -28.13
N ASP A 176 -0.93 -20.04 -27.73
CA ASP A 176 -1.21 -20.34 -26.33
C ASP A 176 0.11 -20.52 -25.59
N ILE A 177 0.33 -19.76 -24.53
CA ILE A 177 1.56 -19.84 -23.76
C ILE A 177 1.33 -20.79 -22.57
N PRO A 178 1.77 -22.03 -22.64
CA PRO A 178 1.42 -23.06 -21.64
C PRO A 178 1.79 -22.69 -20.20
N ALA A 179 2.81 -21.85 -20.04
CA ALA A 179 3.28 -21.41 -18.71
C ALA A 179 2.37 -20.37 -18.04
N LEU A 180 1.45 -19.74 -18.78
CA LEU A 180 0.53 -18.74 -18.22
C LEU A 180 -0.74 -19.36 -17.62
N GLY A 181 -1.23 -20.42 -18.25
CA GLY A 181 -2.60 -20.88 -18.05
C GLY A 181 -3.65 -19.88 -18.58
N ASN A 182 -4.78 -20.39 -18.99
CA ASN A 182 -5.84 -19.56 -19.55
C ASN A 182 -6.83 -19.12 -18.47
N CYS A 183 -6.91 -17.82 -18.21
CA CYS A 183 -7.88 -17.21 -17.30
C CYS A 183 -9.14 -16.85 -18.11
N THR A 184 -10.12 -17.72 -18.19
CA THR A 184 -11.29 -17.57 -19.06
C THR A 184 -12.52 -16.93 -18.39
N SER A 185 -12.44 -16.65 -17.09
CA SER A 185 -13.53 -16.04 -16.31
C SER A 185 -13.13 -14.66 -15.81
N SER A 186 -13.98 -13.67 -16.01
CA SER A 186 -13.79 -12.32 -15.45
C SER A 186 -13.93 -12.27 -13.93
N THR A 187 -14.55 -13.29 -13.32
CA THR A 187 -14.70 -13.38 -11.84
C THR A 187 -13.42 -13.86 -11.17
N ASP A 188 -12.53 -14.54 -11.87
CA ASP A 188 -11.38 -15.22 -11.30
C ASP A 188 -10.08 -14.42 -11.45
N LEU A 189 -10.14 -13.24 -12.07
CA LEU A 189 -8.96 -12.42 -12.38
C LEU A 189 -8.18 -11.93 -11.16
N MET A 190 -8.76 -12.02 -9.97
CA MET A 190 -8.08 -11.74 -8.70
C MET A 190 -7.27 -12.94 -8.19
N THR A 191 -7.42 -14.12 -8.79
CA THR A 191 -6.76 -15.36 -8.36
C THR A 191 -6.09 -16.11 -9.50
N CYS A 192 -6.46 -15.84 -10.74
CA CYS A 192 -5.92 -16.48 -11.93
C CYS A 192 -4.85 -15.60 -12.58
N GLY A 193 -3.68 -16.15 -12.88
CA GLY A 193 -2.61 -15.45 -13.59
C GLY A 193 -2.12 -14.18 -12.87
N VAL A 194 -2.06 -14.21 -11.53
CA VAL A 194 -1.88 -13.01 -10.69
C VAL A 194 -0.45 -12.51 -10.54
N ASP A 195 0.54 -13.27 -10.96
CA ASP A 195 1.95 -12.85 -10.89
C ASP A 195 2.39 -12.22 -12.21
N GLY A 196 2.26 -10.90 -12.30
CA GLY A 196 2.63 -10.14 -13.50
C GLY A 196 4.09 -10.33 -13.92
N ARG A 197 5.00 -10.51 -12.96
CA ARG A 197 6.42 -10.75 -13.24
C ARG A 197 6.64 -12.14 -13.86
N ALA A 198 6.07 -13.18 -13.26
CA ALA A 198 6.16 -14.54 -13.79
C ALA A 198 5.50 -14.62 -15.19
N ASN A 199 4.33 -14.00 -15.35
CA ASN A 199 3.64 -13.93 -16.63
C ASN A 199 4.50 -13.24 -17.69
N THR A 200 5.07 -12.07 -17.39
CA THR A 200 5.96 -11.35 -18.32
C THR A 200 7.15 -12.23 -18.73
N THR A 201 7.75 -12.92 -17.77
CA THR A 201 8.84 -13.85 -18.05
C THR A 201 8.41 -14.99 -18.98
N ALA A 202 7.23 -15.57 -18.75
CA ALA A 202 6.69 -16.64 -19.60
C ALA A 202 6.42 -16.15 -21.03
N ILE A 203 5.86 -14.93 -21.18
CA ILE A 203 5.62 -14.29 -22.48
C ILE A 203 6.95 -14.10 -23.24
N LEU A 204 7.98 -13.59 -22.59
CA LEU A 204 9.28 -13.36 -23.20
C LEU A 204 9.99 -14.67 -23.59
N ASN A 205 9.82 -15.73 -22.79
CA ASN A 205 10.40 -17.03 -23.04
C ASN A 205 9.65 -17.87 -24.07
N CYS A 206 8.49 -17.40 -24.55
CA CYS A 206 7.72 -18.08 -25.59
C CYS A 206 8.50 -18.17 -26.93
N GLY A 207 9.42 -17.24 -27.15
CA GLY A 207 10.29 -17.23 -28.33
C GLY A 207 9.54 -17.00 -29.65
N SER A 208 10.03 -17.60 -30.72
CA SER A 208 9.49 -17.38 -32.07
C SER A 208 8.04 -17.83 -32.25
N SER A 209 7.53 -18.74 -31.41
CA SER A 209 6.13 -19.20 -31.47
C SER A 209 5.13 -18.08 -31.19
N CYS A 210 5.48 -17.12 -30.33
CA CYS A 210 4.66 -15.97 -30.04
C CYS A 210 4.88 -14.80 -31.00
N GLY A 211 5.77 -14.92 -31.96
CA GLY A 211 6.20 -13.79 -32.77
C GLY A 211 6.90 -12.73 -31.93
N SER A 212 6.64 -11.44 -32.17
CA SER A 212 7.09 -10.39 -31.25
C SER A 212 6.03 -10.15 -30.16
N THR A 213 6.50 -9.80 -28.97
CA THR A 213 5.66 -9.53 -27.79
C THR A 213 5.94 -8.11 -27.26
N PRO A 214 5.50 -7.05 -28.00
CA PRO A 214 5.90 -5.68 -27.73
C PRO A 214 5.60 -5.23 -26.29
N ALA A 215 4.41 -5.54 -25.77
CA ALA A 215 4.02 -5.12 -24.43
C ALA A 215 4.97 -5.66 -23.34
N ALA A 216 5.26 -6.96 -23.35
CA ALA A 216 6.19 -7.56 -22.39
C ALA A 216 7.63 -7.12 -22.63
N THR A 217 8.06 -7.02 -23.90
CA THR A 217 9.41 -6.61 -24.28
C THR A 217 9.67 -5.17 -23.86
N ALA A 218 8.73 -4.27 -24.09
CA ALA A 218 8.86 -2.86 -23.69
C ALA A 218 8.98 -2.71 -22.17
N THR A 219 8.15 -3.41 -21.39
CA THR A 219 8.23 -3.36 -19.92
C THR A 219 9.55 -3.91 -19.40
N ASN A 220 10.02 -5.01 -19.96
CA ASN A 220 11.29 -5.63 -19.58
C ASN A 220 12.52 -4.75 -19.95
N SER A 221 12.38 -3.91 -20.96
CA SER A 221 13.43 -2.99 -21.41
C SER A 221 13.39 -1.64 -20.69
N TYR A 222 12.31 -1.36 -19.95
CA TYR A 222 12.12 -0.10 -19.25
C TYR A 222 13.12 0.03 -18.09
N GLU A 223 13.71 1.22 -17.97
CA GLU A 223 14.50 1.64 -16.82
C GLU A 223 14.27 3.15 -16.64
N PRO A 224 13.69 3.58 -15.51
CA PRO A 224 13.48 5.00 -15.26
C PRO A 224 14.78 5.73 -15.00
N SER A 225 14.82 6.99 -15.36
CA SER A 225 15.91 7.90 -14.96
C SER A 225 16.00 7.94 -13.43
N GLY A 226 17.23 7.91 -12.90
CA GLY A 226 17.46 7.95 -11.46
C GLY A 226 17.43 6.59 -10.74
N CYS A 227 17.17 5.50 -11.44
CA CYS A 227 17.29 4.16 -10.87
C CYS A 227 18.73 3.88 -10.44
N SER A 228 18.96 3.77 -9.13
CA SER A 228 20.30 3.54 -8.56
C SER A 228 20.47 2.16 -7.91
N LYS A 229 19.40 1.39 -7.80
CA LYS A 229 19.37 0.07 -7.16
C LYS A 229 18.92 -1.01 -8.15
N ASP A 230 19.23 -2.26 -7.85
CA ASP A 230 18.94 -3.38 -8.73
C ASP A 230 17.43 -3.56 -9.02
N PHE A 231 16.57 -3.34 -8.03
CA PHE A 231 15.13 -3.57 -8.16
C PHE A 231 14.44 -2.77 -9.28
N CYS A 232 15.00 -1.63 -9.68
CA CYS A 232 14.41 -0.75 -10.69
C CYS A 232 15.15 -0.74 -12.04
N LYS A 233 16.18 -1.58 -12.20
CA LYS A 233 16.91 -1.72 -13.47
C LYS A 233 16.09 -2.41 -14.55
N LYS A 234 16.58 -2.41 -15.79
CA LYS A 234 16.04 -3.24 -16.86
C LYS A 234 15.81 -4.67 -16.36
N THR A 235 14.81 -5.34 -16.89
CA THR A 235 14.38 -6.70 -16.51
C THR A 235 13.68 -6.83 -15.15
N LYS A 236 13.55 -5.74 -14.40
CA LYS A 236 12.84 -5.73 -13.11
C LYS A 236 11.42 -5.21 -13.21
N TRP A 237 11.15 -4.42 -14.23
CA TRP A 237 9.80 -3.96 -14.57
C TRP A 237 9.07 -5.00 -15.39
N PHE A 238 7.78 -5.11 -15.21
CA PHE A 238 6.96 -6.13 -15.85
C PHE A 238 5.58 -5.60 -16.25
N LEU A 239 4.95 -6.30 -17.17
CA LEU A 239 3.58 -6.06 -17.57
C LEU A 239 2.66 -6.50 -16.42
N PRO A 240 1.82 -5.60 -15.86
CA PRO A 240 0.97 -5.93 -14.73
C PRO A 240 0.01 -7.08 -15.06
N SER A 241 -0.31 -7.93 -14.08
CA SER A 241 -1.43 -8.87 -14.21
C SER A 241 -2.77 -8.14 -14.16
N MET A 242 -3.87 -8.83 -14.48
CA MET A 242 -5.21 -8.23 -14.29
C MET A 242 -5.48 -7.89 -12.83
N ARG A 243 -5.03 -8.70 -11.87
CA ARG A 243 -5.10 -8.36 -10.44
C ARG A 243 -4.38 -7.04 -10.15
N ASP A 244 -3.18 -6.88 -10.70
CA ASP A 244 -2.38 -5.67 -10.46
C ASP A 244 -3.07 -4.44 -11.06
N LEU A 245 -3.68 -4.55 -12.26
CA LEU A 245 -4.43 -3.45 -12.87
C LEU A 245 -5.71 -3.11 -12.10
N ILE A 246 -6.44 -4.11 -11.60
CA ILE A 246 -7.63 -3.87 -10.76
C ILE A 246 -7.23 -3.19 -9.45
N THR A 247 -6.14 -3.63 -8.82
CA THR A 247 -5.61 -3.01 -7.61
C THR A 247 -5.14 -1.58 -7.87
N LEU A 248 -4.47 -1.35 -8.99
CA LEU A 248 -4.06 -0.02 -9.44
C LEU A 248 -5.26 0.91 -9.67
N TYR A 249 -6.32 0.40 -10.31
CA TYR A 249 -7.55 1.15 -10.49
C TYR A 249 -8.18 1.56 -9.15
N ASN A 250 -8.27 0.65 -8.20
CA ASN A 250 -8.80 0.93 -6.87
C ASN A 250 -7.96 1.99 -6.12
N ALA A 251 -6.68 2.07 -6.43
CA ALA A 251 -5.76 3.07 -5.91
C ALA A 251 -5.66 4.35 -6.78
N LYS A 252 -6.37 4.44 -7.91
CA LYS A 252 -6.20 5.45 -8.98
C LYS A 252 -6.19 6.88 -8.44
N SER A 253 -7.06 7.21 -7.50
CA SER A 253 -7.15 8.56 -6.96
C SER A 253 -5.87 8.98 -6.23
N TYR A 254 -5.34 8.12 -5.38
CA TYR A 254 -4.09 8.35 -4.65
C TYR A 254 -2.88 8.37 -5.60
N VAL A 255 -2.84 7.42 -6.53
CA VAL A 255 -1.77 7.30 -7.53
C VAL A 255 -1.75 8.55 -8.41
N ASN A 256 -2.88 8.99 -8.96
CA ASN A 256 -2.95 10.17 -9.81
C ASN A 256 -2.61 11.47 -9.06
N ALA A 257 -2.96 11.58 -7.78
CA ALA A 257 -2.55 12.71 -6.95
C ALA A 257 -1.01 12.80 -6.87
N SER A 258 -0.34 11.69 -6.60
CA SER A 258 1.13 11.64 -6.51
C SER A 258 1.83 11.73 -7.86
N LEU A 259 1.23 11.20 -8.94
CA LEU A 259 1.72 11.44 -10.30
C LEU A 259 1.66 12.92 -10.66
N SER A 260 0.62 13.64 -10.22
CA SER A 260 0.53 15.09 -10.40
C SER A 260 1.61 15.84 -9.61
N LEU A 261 1.90 15.42 -8.39
CA LEU A 261 3.00 15.98 -7.58
C LEU A 261 4.37 15.77 -8.25
N THR A 262 4.55 14.63 -8.93
CA THR A 262 5.81 14.27 -9.59
C THR A 262 5.87 14.70 -11.07
N ALA A 263 4.96 15.54 -11.53
CA ALA A 263 4.89 16.00 -12.92
C ALA A 263 6.20 16.65 -13.42
N SER A 264 6.93 17.37 -12.55
CA SER A 264 8.26 17.93 -12.86
C SER A 264 9.32 16.87 -13.17
N SER A 265 9.11 15.63 -12.70
CA SER A 265 9.94 14.45 -13.02
C SER A 265 9.44 13.71 -14.28
N GLY A 266 8.52 14.28 -15.03
CA GLY A 266 7.97 13.72 -16.26
C GLY A 266 6.77 12.80 -16.04
N ALA A 267 6.26 12.70 -14.81
CA ALA A 267 5.09 11.86 -14.52
C ALA A 267 3.83 12.34 -15.25
N LYS A 268 2.99 11.39 -15.62
CA LYS A 268 1.67 11.59 -16.23
C LYS A 268 0.65 10.76 -15.48
N THR A 269 -0.51 11.32 -15.22
CA THR A 269 -1.65 10.58 -14.66
C THR A 269 -1.99 9.38 -15.53
N LEU A 270 -2.66 8.40 -14.94
CA LEU A 270 -3.17 7.25 -15.68
C LEU A 270 -4.16 7.74 -16.74
N THR A 271 -3.98 7.31 -17.97
CA THR A 271 -4.87 7.64 -19.08
C THR A 271 -6.20 6.90 -18.93
N GLU A 272 -7.31 7.58 -19.18
CA GLU A 272 -8.63 6.95 -19.20
C GLU A 272 -8.80 6.17 -20.51
N SER A 273 -8.16 5.02 -20.58
CA SER A 273 -8.11 4.16 -21.75
C SER A 273 -7.84 2.71 -21.35
N TYR A 274 -7.62 1.86 -22.33
CA TYR A 274 -7.34 0.44 -22.16
C TYR A 274 -5.86 0.19 -21.89
N TYR A 275 -5.60 -0.65 -20.89
CA TYR A 275 -4.25 -1.08 -20.52
C TYR A 275 -4.11 -2.59 -20.62
N TRP A 276 -3.12 -3.05 -21.38
CA TRP A 276 -2.76 -4.45 -21.44
C TRP A 276 -2.36 -5.00 -20.07
N SER A 277 -2.86 -6.19 -19.80
CA SER A 277 -2.31 -7.02 -18.71
C SER A 277 -1.43 -8.15 -19.27
N SER A 278 -0.68 -8.78 -18.38
CA SER A 278 0.08 -10.01 -18.70
C SER A 278 -0.78 -11.28 -18.60
N THR A 279 -2.07 -11.17 -18.28
CA THR A 279 -2.98 -12.30 -18.08
C THR A 279 -3.55 -12.76 -19.42
N GLU A 280 -3.31 -14.01 -19.76
CA GLU A 280 -3.80 -14.60 -21.01
C GLU A 280 -5.23 -15.11 -20.84
N PHE A 281 -6.09 -14.87 -21.83
CA PHE A 281 -7.43 -15.46 -21.90
C PHE A 281 -7.41 -16.77 -22.69
N SER A 282 -6.70 -16.80 -23.81
CA SER A 282 -6.55 -17.95 -24.70
C SER A 282 -5.42 -17.73 -25.70
N SER A 283 -5.21 -18.67 -26.59
CA SER A 283 -4.23 -18.51 -27.67
C SER A 283 -4.36 -17.20 -28.44
N ASN A 284 -5.61 -16.73 -28.66
CA ASN A 284 -5.89 -15.56 -29.48
C ASN A 284 -6.08 -14.27 -28.69
N TYR A 285 -6.42 -14.38 -27.42
CA TYR A 285 -6.87 -13.24 -26.62
C TYR A 285 -6.06 -13.06 -25.34
N ALA A 286 -5.86 -11.80 -24.95
CA ALA A 286 -5.32 -11.40 -23.67
C ALA A 286 -6.26 -10.41 -22.98
N TRP A 287 -6.17 -10.32 -21.66
CA TRP A 287 -6.97 -9.40 -20.86
C TRP A 287 -6.38 -8.00 -20.87
N TYR A 288 -7.27 -7.01 -20.90
CA TYR A 288 -6.97 -5.60 -20.66
C TYR A 288 -8.05 -4.95 -19.80
N LEU A 289 -7.70 -3.86 -19.15
CA LEU A 289 -8.58 -3.14 -18.25
C LEU A 289 -8.88 -1.75 -18.79
N TRP A 290 -10.13 -1.34 -18.73
CA TRP A 290 -10.55 0.04 -18.96
C TRP A 290 -10.31 0.86 -17.70
N MET A 291 -9.37 1.80 -17.74
CA MET A 291 -8.92 2.54 -16.56
C MET A 291 -9.89 3.65 -16.12
N ASP A 292 -11.02 3.83 -16.78
CA ASP A 292 -12.06 4.77 -16.37
C ASP A 292 -13.05 4.14 -15.36
N ASP A 293 -13.54 2.94 -15.62
CA ASP A 293 -14.60 2.29 -14.84
C ASP A 293 -14.30 0.88 -14.34
N VAL A 294 -13.06 0.43 -14.43
CA VAL A 294 -12.59 -0.92 -14.06
C VAL A 294 -13.19 -2.06 -14.90
N SER A 295 -13.83 -1.74 -16.01
CA SER A 295 -14.35 -2.77 -16.93
C SER A 295 -13.22 -3.64 -17.47
N ARG A 296 -13.45 -4.94 -17.46
CA ARG A 296 -12.49 -5.98 -17.79
C ARG A 296 -12.86 -6.57 -19.13
N TYR A 297 -11.96 -6.45 -20.07
CA TYR A 297 -12.15 -6.93 -21.43
C TYR A 297 -11.04 -7.87 -21.83
N TYR A 298 -11.30 -8.70 -22.82
CA TYR A 298 -10.28 -9.42 -23.56
C TYR A 298 -10.38 -9.08 -25.04
N GLY A 299 -9.26 -8.97 -25.68
CA GLY A 299 -9.17 -8.67 -27.11
C GLY A 299 -8.07 -9.46 -27.77
N THR A 300 -8.07 -9.47 -29.10
CA THR A 300 -7.04 -10.16 -29.85
C THR A 300 -5.67 -9.58 -29.53
N LYS A 301 -4.66 -10.44 -29.45
CA LYS A 301 -3.31 -10.07 -29.03
C LYS A 301 -2.64 -9.03 -29.92
N ASP A 302 -3.17 -8.82 -31.12
CA ASP A 302 -2.75 -7.80 -32.08
C ASP A 302 -3.55 -6.49 -31.99
N TYR A 303 -4.39 -6.32 -30.98
CA TYR A 303 -4.90 -4.98 -30.64
C TYR A 303 -3.80 -4.13 -30.04
N SER A 304 -3.94 -2.82 -30.19
CA SER A 304 -2.99 -1.84 -29.68
C SER A 304 -3.56 -1.12 -28.46
N GLU A 305 -3.02 -1.43 -27.28
CA GLU A 305 -3.43 -0.81 -26.03
C GLU A 305 -2.24 -0.20 -25.30
N TYR A 306 -2.52 0.66 -24.32
CA TYR A 306 -1.50 1.26 -23.48
C TYR A 306 -0.80 0.24 -22.60
N VAL A 307 0.44 0.55 -22.24
CA VAL A 307 1.25 -0.24 -21.32
C VAL A 307 1.84 0.67 -20.24
N ARG A 308 1.60 0.33 -18.99
CA ARG A 308 2.17 1.00 -17.82
C ARG A 308 2.95 -0.01 -16.99
N PRO A 309 4.28 0.08 -16.93
CA PRO A 309 5.10 -0.87 -16.21
C PRO A 309 4.84 -0.86 -14.70
N VAL A 310 5.00 -2.01 -14.07
CA VAL A 310 4.95 -2.19 -12.63
C VAL A 310 6.26 -2.79 -12.15
N VAL A 311 6.68 -2.44 -10.96
CA VAL A 311 7.87 -2.97 -10.31
C VAL A 311 7.57 -3.43 -8.89
N LYS A 312 8.27 -4.45 -8.43
CA LYS A 312 8.31 -4.85 -7.03
C LYS A 312 9.55 -4.22 -6.36
N TYR A 313 9.33 -3.42 -5.30
CA TYR A 313 10.36 -2.67 -4.59
C TYR A 313 10.67 -3.23 -3.20
#